data_170337fdc47b2f772e368c8719845ff4
#
_entry.id   170337fdc47b2f772e368c8719845ff4
#
_cell.length_a   1.000
_cell.length_b   1.000
_cell.length_c   1.000
_cell.angle_alpha   90.00
_cell.angle_beta   90.00
_cell.angle_gamma   90.00
#
_symmetry.space_group_name_H-M   'P 1'
#
loop_
_entity.id
_entity.type
_entity.pdbx_description
1 polymer ?
#
loop_
_entity_poly.entity_id
_entity_poly.type
_entity_poly.pdbx_seq_one_letter_code
_entity_poly.pdbx_strand_id
1 'polypeptide(L)'
;METKKKQFKMPHTFVIIGIIILFAVLLTWIIPAGSYTRFENEAGIKVIDPNDFNYIDKTPVNPLEIPLYIVKAFIKRIDLMLVIMFAGGAFHILTKTGALHAVVAKMAEIFSTRVYLFLPILTLVFGLICTTQGVNLFIAFAPIMVMMAFAMGLDSITGASIILLGGAIGFSTGPLNINTTIVAQKIAGLPLYSGVGYRFICFAVFYVITNIYLIRYALKIQKNPELSPMYELDKTSEFRDAADLDSFGKLDARKILIMLVFFASLILIVYGGIKLDWDMSETASVFLALAVIEGVLGGFGPSAISKEFLEGCKKMLGAAFIIGMAQAISSIMNAGHITDTVVHALANGLNFVPTILLGPAMLLANTIINVFLTSGSGQAAAVIPILAPLADLVGVTRQTAILSFNFGDGFCNYVLPTSTALMGIISAVNIPYDRWMKFMWKLFLIWLAVGSVMLMIAQAIHLGPM
;
A
#
# COMPACT_ATOMS: atom_id res chain seq x y z
N MET A 1 16.77 -28.39 -35.10
CA MET A 1 16.82 -26.94 -34.82
C MET A 1 15.71 -26.61 -33.85
N GLU A 2 16.00 -26.65 -32.57
CA GLU A 2 15.04 -26.19 -31.54
C GLU A 2 15.00 -24.65 -31.56
N THR A 3 13.87 -24.13 -31.95
CA THR A 3 13.57 -22.69 -31.85
C THR A 3 13.49 -22.34 -30.37
N LYS A 4 14.57 -21.80 -29.80
CA LYS A 4 14.55 -21.14 -28.48
C LYS A 4 13.48 -20.06 -28.54
N LYS A 5 12.30 -20.33 -27.93
CA LYS A 5 11.32 -19.27 -27.64
C LYS A 5 12.05 -18.18 -26.86
N LYS A 6 12.21 -17.00 -27.47
CA LYS A 6 12.69 -15.79 -26.77
C LYS A 6 11.75 -15.59 -25.58
N GLN A 7 12.20 -15.92 -24.36
CA GLN A 7 11.50 -15.54 -23.16
C GLN A 7 11.51 -14.02 -23.11
N PHE A 8 10.34 -13.42 -23.18
CA PHE A 8 10.17 -11.99 -22.98
C PHE A 8 10.65 -11.64 -21.57
N LYS A 9 11.84 -11.06 -21.46
CA LYS A 9 12.34 -10.54 -20.17
C LYS A 9 11.63 -9.23 -19.91
N MET A 10 10.83 -9.18 -18.84
CA MET A 10 10.19 -7.94 -18.41
C MET A 10 11.26 -6.86 -18.16
N PRO A 11 11.01 -5.61 -18.58
CA PRO A 11 11.92 -4.51 -18.33
C PRO A 11 12.08 -4.24 -16.83
N HIS A 12 13.16 -3.59 -16.45
CA HIS A 12 13.36 -3.10 -15.08
C HIS A 12 12.20 -2.22 -14.64
N THR A 13 11.84 -2.23 -13.34
CA THR A 13 10.70 -1.49 -12.77
C THR A 13 10.70 -0.01 -13.15
N PHE A 14 11.86 0.65 -13.19
CA PHE A 14 11.97 2.04 -13.66
C PHE A 14 11.53 2.24 -15.11
N VAL A 15 11.81 1.27 -15.98
CA VAL A 15 11.37 1.32 -17.38
C VAL A 15 9.86 1.19 -17.47
N ILE A 16 9.27 0.30 -16.67
CA ILE A 16 7.80 0.12 -16.61
C ILE A 16 7.13 1.43 -16.18
N ILE A 17 7.62 2.05 -15.11
CA ILE A 17 7.07 3.33 -14.63
C ILE A 17 7.31 4.44 -15.67
N GLY A 18 8.47 4.47 -16.32
CA GLY A 18 8.76 5.39 -17.42
C GLY A 18 7.76 5.27 -18.58
N ILE A 19 7.41 4.03 -18.97
CA ILE A 19 6.38 3.78 -19.99
C ILE A 19 5.02 4.30 -19.52
N ILE A 20 4.66 4.08 -18.24
CA ILE A 20 3.40 4.58 -17.68
C ILE A 20 3.38 6.11 -17.63
N ILE A 21 4.51 6.77 -17.31
CA ILE A 21 4.64 8.22 -17.37
C ILE A 21 4.39 8.73 -18.80
N LEU A 22 5.01 8.12 -19.81
CA LEU A 22 4.77 8.47 -21.21
C LEU A 22 3.30 8.27 -21.63
N PHE A 23 2.69 7.17 -21.15
CA PHE A 23 1.27 6.92 -21.38
C PHE A 23 0.39 7.96 -20.68
N ALA A 24 0.71 8.38 -19.48
CA ALA A 24 0.00 9.44 -18.77
C ALA A 24 0.08 10.78 -19.53
N VAL A 25 1.26 11.13 -20.08
CA VAL A 25 1.41 12.30 -20.96
C VAL A 25 0.52 12.15 -22.18
N LEU A 26 0.53 11.01 -22.88
CA LEU A 26 -0.33 10.75 -24.04
C LEU A 26 -1.81 10.94 -23.70
N LEU A 27 -2.26 10.48 -22.53
CA LEU A 27 -3.64 10.68 -22.08
C LEU A 27 -4.01 12.16 -21.96
N THR A 28 -3.07 13.06 -21.56
CA THR A 28 -3.35 14.51 -21.50
C THR A 28 -3.60 15.14 -22.87
N TRP A 29 -3.16 14.51 -23.96
CA TRP A 29 -3.42 14.95 -25.34
C TRP A 29 -4.75 14.42 -25.88
N ILE A 30 -5.18 13.23 -25.42
CA ILE A 30 -6.37 12.53 -25.91
C ILE A 30 -7.61 12.97 -25.12
N ILE A 31 -7.55 12.91 -23.77
CA ILE A 31 -8.69 13.20 -22.90
C ILE A 31 -8.91 14.72 -22.86
N PRO A 32 -10.15 15.20 -23.03
CA PRO A 32 -10.47 16.62 -22.86
C PRO A 32 -10.15 17.09 -21.45
N ALA A 33 -9.56 18.29 -21.33
CA ALA A 33 -9.36 18.90 -20.02
C ALA A 33 -10.69 19.37 -19.44
N GLY A 34 -10.89 19.15 -18.16
CA GLY A 34 -12.09 19.56 -17.44
C GLY A 34 -11.77 19.88 -15.98
N SER A 35 -12.60 20.69 -15.39
CA SER A 35 -12.46 21.09 -14.00
C SER A 35 -13.81 21.21 -13.31
N TYR A 36 -13.89 20.68 -12.11
CA TYR A 36 -14.95 21.01 -11.17
C TYR A 36 -14.56 22.24 -10.38
N THR A 37 -15.52 23.11 -10.08
CA THR A 37 -15.36 24.14 -9.05
C THR A 37 -15.15 23.48 -7.69
N ARG A 38 -14.24 24.04 -6.87
CA ARG A 38 -13.91 23.53 -5.55
C ARG A 38 -14.22 24.54 -4.49
N PHE A 39 -14.84 24.09 -3.38
CA PHE A 39 -15.14 24.92 -2.22
C PHE A 39 -14.76 24.17 -0.93
N GLU A 40 -14.66 24.89 0.18
CA GLU A 40 -14.53 24.28 1.50
C GLU A 40 -15.93 23.97 2.05
N ASN A 41 -16.15 22.69 2.43
CA ASN A 41 -17.38 22.29 3.10
C ASN A 41 -17.35 22.69 4.60
N GLU A 42 -18.45 22.44 5.31
CA GLU A 42 -18.60 22.76 6.75
C GLU A 42 -17.54 22.06 7.63
N ALA A 43 -16.92 21.00 7.16
CA ALA A 43 -15.85 20.27 7.85
C ALA A 43 -14.44 20.81 7.52
N GLY A 44 -14.32 21.95 6.77
CA GLY A 44 -13.05 22.51 6.35
C GLY A 44 -12.31 21.68 5.30
N ILE A 45 -13.01 20.79 4.60
CA ILE A 45 -12.42 19.94 3.56
C ILE A 45 -12.70 20.56 2.20
N LYS A 46 -11.66 20.74 1.37
CA LYS A 46 -11.78 21.21 0.00
C LYS A 46 -12.34 20.11 -0.88
N VAL A 47 -13.60 20.28 -1.33
CA VAL A 47 -14.36 19.32 -2.13
C VAL A 47 -14.77 19.94 -3.47
N ILE A 48 -15.17 19.10 -4.43
CA ILE A 48 -15.73 19.55 -5.70
C ILE A 48 -17.22 19.89 -5.56
N ASP A 49 -17.72 20.81 -6.41
CA ASP A 49 -19.14 21.00 -6.64
C ASP A 49 -19.58 20.04 -7.76
N PRO A 50 -20.41 19.01 -7.46
CA PRO A 50 -20.81 18.03 -8.45
C PRO A 50 -21.66 18.59 -9.60
N ASN A 51 -22.26 19.77 -9.40
CA ASN A 51 -23.14 20.42 -10.39
C ASN A 51 -22.38 21.42 -11.29
N ASP A 52 -21.13 21.74 -10.96
CA ASP A 52 -20.36 22.74 -11.70
C ASP A 52 -19.09 22.11 -12.31
N PHE A 53 -19.32 21.27 -13.33
CA PHE A 53 -18.27 20.73 -14.18
C PHE A 53 -18.19 21.49 -15.49
N ASN A 54 -16.99 21.96 -15.84
CA ASN A 54 -16.75 22.68 -17.08
C ASN A 54 -15.59 22.06 -17.85
N TYR A 55 -15.78 21.84 -19.15
CA TYR A 55 -14.65 21.62 -20.04
C TYR A 55 -13.86 22.91 -20.19
N ILE A 56 -12.54 22.81 -20.07
CA ILE A 56 -11.61 23.92 -20.18
C ILE A 56 -10.72 23.73 -21.40
N ASP A 57 -9.99 24.78 -21.78
CA ASP A 57 -8.99 24.67 -22.84
C ASP A 57 -7.98 23.57 -22.52
N LYS A 58 -7.62 22.80 -23.55
CA LYS A 58 -6.68 21.71 -23.40
C LYS A 58 -5.33 22.23 -22.89
N THR A 59 -4.84 21.61 -21.83
CA THR A 59 -3.52 21.84 -21.23
C THR A 59 -2.65 20.58 -21.35
N PRO A 60 -2.36 20.09 -22.57
CA PRO A 60 -1.58 18.88 -22.74
C PRO A 60 -0.17 19.08 -22.21
N VAL A 61 0.33 18.13 -21.45
CA VAL A 61 1.69 18.18 -20.92
C VAL A 61 2.70 17.97 -22.04
N ASN A 62 3.67 18.88 -22.15
CA ASN A 62 4.75 18.75 -23.12
C ASN A 62 5.69 17.60 -22.69
N PRO A 63 5.96 16.60 -23.55
CA PRO A 63 6.88 15.51 -23.22
C PRO A 63 8.27 15.97 -22.77
N LEU A 64 8.76 17.11 -23.20
CA LEU A 64 10.04 17.67 -22.78
C LEU A 64 10.05 18.17 -21.33
N GLU A 65 8.88 18.35 -20.74
CA GLU A 65 8.73 18.75 -19.34
C GLU A 65 8.67 17.55 -18.36
N ILE A 66 8.65 16.31 -18.87
CA ILE A 66 8.64 15.11 -18.01
C ILE A 66 9.70 15.14 -16.93
N PRO A 67 10.99 15.49 -17.20
CA PRO A 67 12.01 15.56 -16.16
C PRO A 67 11.65 16.56 -15.03
N LEU A 68 11.04 17.69 -15.38
CA LEU A 68 10.59 18.70 -14.42
C LEU A 68 9.47 18.15 -13.52
N TYR A 69 8.48 17.42 -14.09
CA TYR A 69 7.42 16.79 -13.33
C TYR A 69 7.95 15.71 -12.40
N ILE A 70 8.96 14.94 -12.84
CA ILE A 70 9.63 13.96 -11.99
C ILE A 70 10.29 14.67 -10.80
N VAL A 71 11.08 15.72 -11.01
CA VAL A 71 11.73 16.46 -9.92
C VAL A 71 10.70 17.04 -8.94
N LYS A 72 9.63 17.66 -9.45
CA LYS A 72 8.54 18.18 -8.60
C LYS A 72 7.85 17.09 -7.80
N ALA A 73 7.70 15.89 -8.37
CA ALA A 73 7.11 14.74 -7.70
C ALA A 73 7.98 14.21 -6.56
N PHE A 74 9.31 14.19 -6.76
CA PHE A 74 10.27 13.86 -5.70
C PHE A 74 10.17 14.84 -4.53
N ILE A 75 10.15 16.15 -4.81
CA ILE A 75 9.97 17.19 -3.78
C ILE A 75 8.66 16.95 -3.02
N LYS A 76 7.58 16.62 -3.72
CA LYS A 76 6.26 16.38 -3.12
C LYS A 76 6.20 15.16 -2.20
N ARG A 77 7.10 14.18 -2.37
CA ARG A 77 7.16 12.93 -1.60
C ARG A 77 8.47 12.70 -0.87
N ILE A 78 9.23 13.77 -0.68
CA ILE A 78 10.54 13.70 0.00
C ILE A 78 10.41 13.14 1.42
N ASP A 79 9.34 13.50 2.12
CA ASP A 79 8.98 13.04 3.46
C ASP A 79 8.91 11.50 3.51
N LEU A 80 8.11 10.88 2.66
CA LEU A 80 7.99 9.42 2.57
C LEU A 80 9.30 8.76 2.13
N MET A 81 10.04 9.39 1.22
CA MET A 81 11.34 8.88 0.79
C MET A 81 12.35 8.87 1.96
N LEU A 82 12.35 9.91 2.79
CA LEU A 82 13.19 9.97 4.00
C LEU A 82 12.79 8.91 5.02
N VAL A 83 11.50 8.68 5.27
CA VAL A 83 11.03 7.59 6.13
C VAL A 83 11.64 6.26 5.71
N ILE A 84 11.56 5.92 4.42
CA ILE A 84 12.02 4.63 3.90
C ILE A 84 13.55 4.52 4.01
N MET A 85 14.27 5.57 3.65
CA MET A 85 15.73 5.59 3.73
C MET A 85 16.21 5.47 5.18
N PHE A 86 15.66 6.26 6.10
CA PHE A 86 16.08 6.26 7.51
C PHE A 86 15.67 4.98 8.22
N ALA A 87 14.49 4.45 7.91
CA ALA A 87 14.10 3.12 8.37
C ALA A 87 15.09 2.05 7.87
N GLY A 88 15.46 2.07 6.58
CA GLY A 88 16.47 1.17 6.04
C GLY A 88 17.82 1.28 6.77
N GLY A 89 18.23 2.51 7.12
CA GLY A 89 19.41 2.77 7.96
C GLY A 89 19.31 2.14 9.35
N ALA A 90 18.20 2.37 10.05
CA ALA A 90 17.93 1.79 11.37
C ALA A 90 17.92 0.25 11.31
N PHE A 91 17.17 -0.34 10.36
CA PHE A 91 17.13 -1.79 10.18
C PHE A 91 18.48 -2.42 9.84
N HIS A 92 19.32 -1.71 9.10
CA HIS A 92 20.66 -2.21 8.81
C HIS A 92 21.51 -2.28 10.07
N ILE A 93 21.46 -1.25 10.92
CA ILE A 93 22.12 -1.26 12.23
C ILE A 93 21.56 -2.37 13.11
N LEU A 94 20.22 -2.48 13.23
CA LEU A 94 19.55 -3.54 13.97
C LEU A 94 20.04 -4.93 13.54
N THR A 95 20.16 -5.15 12.22
CA THR A 95 20.65 -6.40 11.66
C THR A 95 22.11 -6.65 12.07
N LYS A 96 22.97 -5.62 12.01
CA LYS A 96 24.39 -5.70 12.41
C LYS A 96 24.59 -5.97 13.90
N THR A 97 23.65 -5.59 14.76
CA THR A 97 23.70 -5.97 16.19
C THR A 97 23.45 -7.47 16.43
N GLY A 98 22.93 -8.19 15.45
CA GLY A 98 22.50 -9.57 15.55
C GLY A 98 21.21 -9.78 16.36
N ALA A 99 20.59 -8.71 16.85
CA ALA A 99 19.35 -8.81 17.64
C ALA A 99 18.18 -9.31 16.79
N LEU A 100 18.05 -8.76 15.56
CA LEU A 100 17.01 -9.17 14.61
C LEU A 100 17.14 -10.65 14.26
N HIS A 101 18.34 -11.12 13.93
CA HIS A 101 18.59 -12.53 13.58
C HIS A 101 18.22 -13.49 14.71
N ALA A 102 18.57 -13.12 15.97
CA ALA A 102 18.23 -13.95 17.12
C ALA A 102 16.71 -14.08 17.33
N VAL A 103 15.94 -13.02 17.05
CA VAL A 103 14.47 -13.06 17.09
C VAL A 103 13.90 -13.87 15.93
N VAL A 104 14.41 -13.66 14.70
CA VAL A 104 14.00 -14.43 13.51
C VAL A 104 14.27 -15.92 13.73
N ALA A 105 15.44 -16.29 14.26
CA ALA A 105 15.78 -17.66 14.62
C ALA A 105 14.78 -18.25 15.62
N LYS A 106 14.47 -17.52 16.70
CA LYS A 106 13.52 -17.97 17.71
C LYS A 106 12.11 -18.13 17.15
N MET A 107 11.67 -17.21 16.30
CA MET A 107 10.37 -17.33 15.64
C MET A 107 10.34 -18.51 14.66
N ALA A 108 11.40 -18.73 13.90
CA ALA A 108 11.50 -19.87 13.01
C ALA A 108 11.44 -21.20 13.80
N GLU A 109 12.14 -21.29 14.93
CA GLU A 109 12.05 -22.46 15.83
C GLU A 109 10.61 -22.73 16.27
N ILE A 110 9.87 -21.69 16.67
CA ILE A 110 8.48 -21.80 17.15
C ILE A 110 7.50 -22.15 16.04
N PHE A 111 7.68 -21.57 14.83
CA PHE A 111 6.69 -21.59 13.77
C PHE A 111 7.07 -22.44 12.54
N SER A 112 8.30 -23.02 12.47
CA SER A 112 8.81 -23.74 11.27
C SER A 112 7.85 -24.81 10.74
N THR A 113 7.13 -25.49 11.62
CA THR A 113 6.13 -26.52 11.28
C THR A 113 4.68 -25.98 11.26
N ARG A 114 4.47 -24.69 11.58
CA ARG A 114 3.14 -24.10 11.81
C ARG A 114 2.87 -22.87 10.94
N VAL A 115 3.19 -22.96 9.66
CA VAL A 115 2.95 -21.88 8.68
C VAL A 115 1.50 -21.39 8.71
N TYR A 116 0.55 -22.32 8.95
CA TYR A 116 -0.89 -22.03 9.05
C TYR A 116 -1.29 -21.21 10.29
N LEU A 117 -0.39 -21.04 11.28
CA LEU A 117 -0.57 -20.11 12.41
C LEU A 117 0.22 -18.82 12.20
N PHE A 118 1.45 -18.94 11.70
CA PHE A 118 2.37 -17.81 11.49
C PHE A 118 1.78 -16.75 10.55
N LEU A 119 1.37 -17.17 9.36
CA LEU A 119 0.85 -16.24 8.36
C LEU A 119 -0.42 -15.51 8.82
N PRO A 120 -1.46 -16.18 9.35
CA PRO A 120 -2.65 -15.48 9.85
C PRO A 120 -2.36 -14.54 11.02
N ILE A 121 -1.53 -14.94 11.97
CA ILE A 121 -1.23 -14.07 13.12
C ILE A 121 -0.58 -12.77 12.65
N LEU A 122 0.44 -12.84 11.79
CA LEU A 122 1.14 -11.64 11.33
C LEU A 122 0.29 -10.81 10.37
N THR A 123 -0.44 -11.43 9.44
CA THR A 123 -1.37 -10.69 8.57
C THR A 123 -2.49 -10.02 9.37
N LEU A 124 -2.94 -10.63 10.50
CA LEU A 124 -3.90 -10.00 11.40
C LEU A 124 -3.32 -8.77 12.09
N VAL A 125 -2.09 -8.87 12.59
CA VAL A 125 -1.41 -7.74 13.25
C VAL A 125 -1.30 -6.55 12.30
N PHE A 126 -0.73 -6.75 11.09
CA PHE A 126 -0.65 -5.69 10.09
C PHE A 126 -2.04 -5.21 9.64
N GLY A 127 -2.99 -6.13 9.50
CA GLY A 127 -4.36 -5.81 9.15
C GLY A 127 -5.02 -4.89 10.16
N LEU A 128 -4.92 -5.21 11.46
CA LEU A 128 -5.49 -4.38 12.52
C LEU A 128 -4.84 -2.99 12.60
N ILE A 129 -3.52 -2.90 12.48
CA ILE A 129 -2.84 -1.61 12.48
C ILE A 129 -3.27 -0.79 11.24
N CYS A 130 -3.35 -1.42 10.08
CA CYS A 130 -3.77 -0.75 8.84
C CYS A 130 -5.27 -0.39 8.79
N THR A 131 -6.07 -0.79 9.79
CA THR A 131 -7.42 -0.21 9.93
C THR A 131 -7.39 1.28 10.24
N THR A 132 -6.29 1.81 10.77
CA THR A 132 -6.10 3.22 11.15
C THR A 132 -5.06 3.92 10.28
N GLN A 133 -4.02 3.20 9.83
CA GLN A 133 -2.85 3.75 9.15
C GLN A 133 -2.69 3.17 7.73
N GLY A 134 -1.93 3.89 6.89
CA GLY A 134 -1.52 3.39 5.58
C GLY A 134 -0.38 2.37 5.67
N VAL A 135 -0.35 1.43 4.73
CA VAL A 135 0.69 0.38 4.67
C VAL A 135 2.09 0.93 4.34
N ASN A 136 2.20 2.16 3.87
CA ASN A 136 3.46 2.83 3.58
C ASN A 136 4.43 2.85 4.78
N LEU A 137 3.91 2.96 6.00
CA LEU A 137 4.70 2.95 7.24
C LEU A 137 5.50 1.65 7.42
N PHE A 138 5.07 0.58 6.76
CA PHE A 138 5.65 -0.75 6.93
C PHE A 138 6.60 -1.17 5.80
N ILE A 139 6.93 -0.28 4.87
CA ILE A 139 7.85 -0.60 3.76
C ILE A 139 9.20 -1.10 4.28
N ALA A 140 9.71 -0.45 5.31
CA ALA A 140 10.98 -0.82 5.91
C ALA A 140 10.97 -2.15 6.67
N PHE A 141 9.79 -2.69 6.98
CA PHE A 141 9.65 -4.02 7.62
C PHE A 141 9.71 -5.18 6.61
N ALA A 142 9.58 -4.88 5.32
CA ALA A 142 9.52 -5.91 4.28
C ALA A 142 10.75 -6.84 4.30
N PRO A 143 12.00 -6.35 4.45
CA PRO A 143 13.17 -7.21 4.60
C PRO A 143 13.06 -8.22 5.75
N ILE A 144 12.52 -7.79 6.90
CA ILE A 144 12.36 -8.66 8.07
C ILE A 144 11.37 -9.79 7.77
N MET A 145 10.22 -9.46 7.19
CA MET A 145 9.21 -10.45 6.87
C MET A 145 9.71 -11.44 5.82
N VAL A 146 10.54 -10.99 4.87
CA VAL A 146 11.17 -11.87 3.88
C VAL A 146 12.20 -12.79 4.53
N MET A 147 13.07 -12.27 5.42
CA MET A 147 14.00 -13.12 6.18
C MET A 147 13.27 -14.18 7.01
N MET A 148 12.17 -13.80 7.68
CA MET A 148 11.34 -14.75 8.43
C MET A 148 10.72 -15.81 7.53
N ALA A 149 10.23 -15.42 6.35
CA ALA A 149 9.70 -16.35 5.38
C ALA A 149 10.76 -17.35 4.90
N PHE A 150 11.98 -16.89 4.59
CA PHE A 150 13.10 -17.76 4.21
C PHE A 150 13.51 -18.72 5.32
N ALA A 151 13.58 -18.25 6.56
CA ALA A 151 13.86 -19.09 7.72
C ALA A 151 12.81 -20.22 7.93
N MET A 152 11.61 -20.05 7.41
CA MET A 152 10.54 -21.04 7.40
C MET A 152 10.46 -21.88 6.11
N GLY A 153 11.42 -21.74 5.20
CA GLY A 153 11.41 -22.45 3.90
C GLY A 153 10.39 -21.94 2.89
N LEU A 154 9.95 -20.68 3.06
CA LEU A 154 9.02 -19.98 2.14
C LEU A 154 9.80 -19.06 1.20
N ASP A 155 9.09 -18.37 0.30
CA ASP A 155 9.66 -17.43 -0.67
C ASP A 155 9.49 -15.95 -0.26
N SER A 156 10.18 -15.06 -0.98
CA SER A 156 10.12 -13.62 -0.76
C SER A 156 8.71 -13.03 -0.98
N ILE A 157 7.93 -13.59 -1.94
CA ILE A 157 6.54 -13.18 -2.16
C ILE A 157 5.70 -13.44 -0.91
N THR A 158 5.85 -14.60 -0.28
CA THR A 158 5.15 -14.91 0.98
C THR A 158 5.51 -13.91 2.07
N GLY A 159 6.79 -13.59 2.23
CA GLY A 159 7.25 -12.58 3.20
C GLY A 159 6.64 -11.20 2.97
N ALA A 160 6.72 -10.68 1.75
CA ALA A 160 6.14 -9.39 1.38
C ALA A 160 4.60 -9.39 1.54
N SER A 161 3.96 -10.54 1.26
CA SER A 161 2.51 -10.71 1.37
C SER A 161 1.98 -10.52 2.79
N ILE A 162 2.75 -10.82 3.82
CA ILE A 162 2.34 -10.60 5.22
C ILE A 162 1.94 -9.14 5.43
N ILE A 163 2.78 -8.21 4.96
CA ILE A 163 2.52 -6.77 5.10
C ILE A 163 1.48 -6.31 4.08
N LEU A 164 1.69 -6.65 2.80
CA LEU A 164 0.83 -6.15 1.72
C LEU A 164 -0.60 -6.64 1.86
N LEU A 165 -0.82 -7.94 2.11
CA LEU A 165 -2.17 -8.48 2.21
C LEU A 165 -2.84 -8.12 3.54
N GLY A 166 -2.09 -8.13 4.66
CA GLY A 166 -2.58 -7.60 5.93
C GLY A 166 -3.01 -6.14 5.78
N GLY A 167 -2.13 -5.30 5.21
CA GLY A 167 -2.41 -3.91 4.92
C GLY A 167 -3.61 -3.71 4.01
N ALA A 168 -3.74 -4.53 2.96
CA ALA A 168 -4.87 -4.49 2.05
C ALA A 168 -6.22 -4.67 2.78
N ILE A 169 -6.31 -5.70 3.61
CA ILE A 169 -7.54 -6.00 4.35
C ILE A 169 -7.91 -4.84 5.27
N GLY A 170 -6.96 -4.37 6.09
CA GLY A 170 -7.21 -3.29 7.05
C GLY A 170 -7.57 -1.97 6.40
N PHE A 171 -6.76 -1.53 5.43
CA PHE A 171 -6.94 -0.25 4.75
C PHE A 171 -8.19 -0.23 3.88
N SER A 172 -8.45 -1.28 3.08
CA SER A 172 -9.57 -1.30 2.14
C SER A 172 -10.93 -1.43 2.83
N THR A 173 -11.03 -2.18 3.93
CA THR A 173 -12.27 -2.23 4.72
C THR A 173 -12.45 -1.00 5.59
N GLY A 174 -11.35 -0.38 5.98
CA GLY A 174 -11.24 0.94 6.61
C GLY A 174 -12.12 1.17 7.84
N PRO A 175 -12.27 0.23 8.81
CA PRO A 175 -13.20 0.41 9.93
C PRO A 175 -12.91 1.68 10.74
N LEU A 176 -11.63 2.02 10.90
CA LEU A 176 -11.17 3.15 11.71
C LEU A 176 -10.27 4.12 10.93
N ASN A 177 -10.28 4.05 9.58
CA ASN A 177 -9.33 4.79 8.76
C ASN A 177 -9.67 6.28 8.71
N ILE A 178 -8.80 7.09 9.30
CA ILE A 178 -8.97 8.54 9.40
C ILE A 178 -8.80 9.21 8.02
N ASN A 179 -7.88 8.70 7.19
CA ASN A 179 -7.49 9.31 5.93
C ASN A 179 -8.43 9.00 4.75
N THR A 180 -9.25 7.97 4.86
CA THR A 180 -10.18 7.56 3.80
C THR A 180 -11.62 7.57 4.29
N THR A 181 -11.98 6.63 5.17
CA THR A 181 -13.37 6.44 5.64
C THR A 181 -13.90 7.68 6.35
N ILE A 182 -13.14 8.22 7.32
CA ILE A 182 -13.60 9.36 8.11
C ILE A 182 -13.69 10.63 7.26
N VAL A 183 -12.74 10.85 6.36
CA VAL A 183 -12.82 11.95 5.37
C VAL A 183 -14.06 11.80 4.50
N ALA A 184 -14.30 10.61 3.97
CA ALA A 184 -15.47 10.33 3.14
C ALA A 184 -16.80 10.53 3.92
N GLN A 185 -16.87 10.09 5.18
CA GLN A 185 -18.03 10.30 6.05
C GLN A 185 -18.29 11.79 6.33
N LYS A 186 -17.22 12.56 6.60
CA LYS A 186 -17.35 14.03 6.78
C LYS A 186 -17.91 14.70 5.52
N ILE A 187 -17.41 14.31 4.34
CA ILE A 187 -17.86 14.88 3.06
C ILE A 187 -19.33 14.49 2.78
N ALA A 188 -19.72 13.25 3.08
CA ALA A 188 -21.08 12.75 2.88
C ALA A 188 -22.09 13.22 3.94
N GLY A 189 -21.64 13.94 4.97
CA GLY A 189 -22.50 14.38 6.08
C GLY A 189 -22.98 13.25 6.98
N LEU A 190 -22.19 12.17 7.12
CA LEU A 190 -22.51 11.02 7.95
C LEU A 190 -21.84 11.10 9.33
N PRO A 191 -22.45 10.52 10.39
CA PRO A 191 -21.79 10.40 11.67
C PRO A 191 -20.46 9.64 11.54
N LEU A 192 -19.40 10.16 12.20
CA LEU A 192 -18.08 9.53 12.15
C LEU A 192 -18.14 8.12 12.74
N TYR A 193 -17.35 7.22 12.14
CA TYR A 193 -17.31 5.80 12.49
C TYR A 193 -18.63 5.05 12.32
N SER A 194 -19.66 5.65 11.72
CA SER A 194 -20.90 4.94 11.39
C SER A 194 -20.63 3.78 10.41
N GLY A 195 -21.42 2.71 10.52
CA GLY A 195 -21.20 1.49 9.73
C GLY A 195 -19.96 0.67 10.13
N VAL A 196 -19.28 1.01 11.24
CA VAL A 196 -18.04 0.33 11.69
C VAL A 196 -18.24 -1.17 11.92
N GLY A 197 -19.37 -1.58 12.45
CA GLY A 197 -19.68 -3.01 12.67
C GLY A 197 -19.67 -3.81 11.37
N TYR A 198 -20.33 -3.30 10.33
CA TYR A 198 -20.31 -3.95 9.02
C TYR A 198 -18.93 -3.97 8.38
N ARG A 199 -18.13 -2.92 8.56
CA ARG A 199 -16.74 -2.85 8.08
C ARG A 199 -15.85 -3.89 8.77
N PHE A 200 -16.07 -4.19 10.06
CA PHE A 200 -15.39 -5.29 10.74
C PHE A 200 -15.85 -6.67 10.25
N ILE A 201 -17.12 -6.83 9.86
CA ILE A 201 -17.57 -8.05 9.17
C ILE A 201 -16.87 -8.20 7.83
N CYS A 202 -16.77 -7.12 7.02
CA CYS A 202 -15.99 -7.12 5.78
C CYS A 202 -14.54 -7.47 6.04
N PHE A 203 -13.90 -6.87 7.06
CA PHE A 203 -12.54 -7.20 7.47
C PHE A 203 -12.39 -8.70 7.73
N ALA A 204 -13.27 -9.30 8.53
CA ALA A 204 -13.21 -10.71 8.85
C ALA A 204 -13.36 -11.60 7.60
N VAL A 205 -14.30 -11.27 6.70
CA VAL A 205 -14.50 -12.01 5.44
C VAL A 205 -13.28 -11.95 4.55
N PHE A 206 -12.74 -10.74 4.30
CA PHE A 206 -11.54 -10.58 3.48
C PHE A 206 -10.32 -11.20 4.14
N TYR A 207 -10.19 -11.12 5.47
CA TYR A 207 -9.11 -11.74 6.21
C TYR A 207 -9.10 -13.26 6.03
N VAL A 208 -10.24 -13.92 6.19
CA VAL A 208 -10.35 -15.39 6.03
C VAL A 208 -10.00 -15.80 4.59
N ILE A 209 -10.60 -15.15 3.59
CA ILE A 209 -10.39 -15.48 2.18
C ILE A 209 -8.92 -15.27 1.78
N THR A 210 -8.35 -14.15 2.19
CA THR A 210 -6.95 -13.80 1.87
C THR A 210 -5.99 -14.78 2.52
N ASN A 211 -6.21 -15.14 3.79
CA ASN A 211 -5.35 -16.12 4.46
C ASN A 211 -5.47 -17.53 3.88
N ILE A 212 -6.67 -17.95 3.48
CA ILE A 212 -6.84 -19.24 2.77
C ILE A 212 -6.02 -19.23 1.48
N TYR A 213 -6.05 -18.15 0.71
CA TYR A 213 -5.25 -18.00 -0.50
C TYR A 213 -3.74 -18.03 -0.21
N LEU A 214 -3.28 -17.22 0.75
CA LEU A 214 -1.88 -17.11 1.13
C LEU A 214 -1.32 -18.42 1.70
N ILE A 215 -2.05 -19.08 2.60
CA ILE A 215 -1.64 -20.37 3.19
C ILE A 215 -1.52 -21.44 2.11
N ARG A 216 -2.51 -21.55 1.20
CA ARG A 216 -2.44 -22.51 0.09
C ARG A 216 -1.24 -22.26 -0.81
N TYR A 217 -0.93 -21.01 -1.11
CA TYR A 217 0.26 -20.63 -1.86
C TYR A 217 1.54 -21.02 -1.10
N ALA A 218 1.67 -20.59 0.16
CA ALA A 218 2.85 -20.84 0.98
C ALA A 218 3.14 -22.33 1.17
N LEU A 219 2.14 -23.15 1.50
CA LEU A 219 2.29 -24.61 1.63
C LEU A 219 2.66 -25.30 0.31
N LYS A 220 2.16 -24.78 -0.82
CA LYS A 220 2.56 -25.28 -2.14
C LYS A 220 4.03 -24.99 -2.42
N ILE A 221 4.51 -23.79 -2.12
CA ILE A 221 5.90 -23.38 -2.31
C ILE A 221 6.82 -24.11 -1.33
N GLN A 222 6.42 -24.29 -0.08
CA GLN A 222 7.19 -25.04 0.93
C GLN A 222 7.45 -26.48 0.50
N LYS A 223 6.44 -27.13 -0.14
CA LYS A 223 6.59 -28.50 -0.67
C LYS A 223 7.42 -28.56 -1.96
N ASN A 224 7.26 -27.58 -2.83
CA ASN A 224 7.88 -27.52 -4.16
C ASN A 224 8.38 -26.09 -4.42
N PRO A 225 9.56 -25.71 -3.94
CA PRO A 225 10.10 -24.35 -4.05
C PRO A 225 10.23 -23.84 -5.51
N GLU A 226 10.46 -24.76 -6.46
CA GLU A 226 10.58 -24.42 -7.89
C GLU A 226 9.31 -23.82 -8.50
N LEU A 227 8.16 -23.98 -7.84
CA LEU A 227 6.89 -23.38 -8.27
C LEU A 227 6.77 -21.91 -7.92
N SER A 228 7.70 -21.37 -7.09
CA SER A 228 7.75 -19.95 -6.78
C SER A 228 8.12 -19.14 -8.03
N PRO A 229 7.40 -18.05 -8.33
CA PRO A 229 7.84 -17.10 -9.34
C PRO A 229 9.21 -16.50 -9.04
N MET A 230 9.65 -16.53 -7.77
CA MET A 230 10.91 -15.96 -7.29
C MET A 230 12.04 -16.96 -7.16
N TYR A 231 11.82 -18.28 -7.43
CA TYR A 231 12.75 -19.34 -7.12
C TYR A 231 14.22 -19.05 -7.49
N GLU A 232 14.48 -18.61 -8.73
CA GLU A 232 15.85 -18.34 -9.17
C GLU A 232 16.42 -17.04 -8.55
N LEU A 233 15.59 -16.04 -8.31
CA LEU A 233 16.01 -14.78 -7.71
C LEU A 233 16.25 -14.93 -6.19
N ASP A 234 15.44 -15.72 -5.53
CA ASP A 234 15.55 -15.97 -4.09
C ASP A 234 16.80 -16.79 -3.73
N LYS A 235 17.36 -17.59 -4.66
CA LYS A 235 18.61 -18.31 -4.44
C LYS A 235 19.81 -17.38 -4.16
N THR A 236 19.82 -16.21 -4.78
CA THR A 236 20.91 -15.22 -4.69
C THR A 236 20.51 -14.00 -3.86
N SER A 237 19.42 -14.11 -3.08
CA SER A 237 18.93 -13.03 -2.25
C SER A 237 19.82 -12.83 -1.01
N GLU A 238 20.27 -11.62 -0.77
CA GLU A 238 21.00 -11.24 0.46
C GLU A 238 20.23 -11.52 1.75
N PHE A 239 18.88 -11.52 1.66
CA PHE A 239 18.00 -11.84 2.80
C PHE A 239 18.01 -13.32 3.15
N ARG A 240 18.41 -14.21 2.23
CA ARG A 240 18.54 -15.63 2.49
C ARG A 240 19.80 -15.95 3.28
N ASP A 241 20.91 -15.31 2.93
CA ASP A 241 22.17 -15.46 3.67
C ASP A 241 22.01 -14.94 5.11
N ALA A 242 21.22 -13.86 5.27
CA ALA A 242 20.88 -13.31 6.58
C ALA A 242 19.89 -14.19 7.38
N ALA A 243 19.22 -15.13 6.77
CA ALA A 243 18.31 -16.09 7.42
C ALA A 243 19.00 -17.36 7.90
N ASP A 244 20.33 -17.50 7.69
CA ASP A 244 21.12 -18.64 8.20
C ASP A 244 21.22 -18.55 9.71
N LEU A 245 20.48 -19.44 10.40
CA LEU A 245 20.17 -19.37 11.83
C LEU A 245 21.36 -19.76 12.73
N ASP A 246 22.35 -20.45 12.20
CA ASP A 246 23.48 -20.99 12.98
C ASP A 246 24.56 -19.94 13.29
N SER A 247 24.58 -18.81 12.59
CA SER A 247 25.66 -17.84 12.63
C SER A 247 25.54 -16.75 13.73
N PHE A 248 24.38 -16.55 14.37
CA PHE A 248 24.12 -15.32 15.14
C PHE A 248 23.99 -15.45 16.66
N GLY A 249 24.23 -16.62 17.22
CA GLY A 249 24.28 -16.84 18.68
C GLY A 249 22.93 -16.68 19.41
N LYS A 250 22.91 -17.00 20.68
CA LYS A 250 21.71 -16.98 21.52
C LYS A 250 21.21 -15.56 21.80
N LEU A 251 19.90 -15.42 22.05
CA LEU A 251 19.29 -14.21 22.60
C LEU A 251 19.92 -13.92 23.99
N ASP A 252 20.65 -12.84 24.09
CA ASP A 252 21.19 -12.30 25.35
C ASP A 252 20.39 -11.06 25.79
N ALA A 253 20.62 -10.60 26.99
CA ALA A 253 19.91 -9.46 27.59
C ALA A 253 20.07 -8.18 26.78
N ARG A 254 21.22 -7.99 26.11
CA ARG A 254 21.51 -6.84 25.26
C ARG A 254 20.68 -6.86 23.99
N LYS A 255 20.61 -8.00 23.30
CA LYS A 255 19.78 -8.19 22.11
C LYS A 255 18.29 -8.02 22.43
N ILE A 256 17.85 -8.54 23.60
CA ILE A 256 16.48 -8.33 24.08
C ILE A 256 16.20 -6.85 24.27
N LEU A 257 17.11 -6.10 24.93
CA LEU A 257 16.93 -4.66 25.12
C LEU A 257 16.84 -3.90 23.78
N ILE A 258 17.70 -4.21 22.83
CA ILE A 258 17.66 -3.61 21.48
C ILE A 258 16.30 -3.88 20.82
N MET A 259 15.79 -5.11 20.89
CA MET A 259 14.48 -5.44 20.33
C MET A 259 13.33 -4.76 21.07
N LEU A 260 13.42 -4.58 22.38
CA LEU A 260 12.42 -3.82 23.15
C LEU A 260 12.38 -2.34 22.71
N VAL A 261 13.56 -1.71 22.54
CA VAL A 261 13.65 -0.34 22.01
C VAL A 261 13.08 -0.25 20.62
N PHE A 262 13.39 -1.20 19.75
CA PHE A 262 12.82 -1.31 18.43
C PHE A 262 11.29 -1.37 18.45
N PHE A 263 10.69 -2.32 19.20
CA PHE A 263 9.24 -2.42 19.29
C PHE A 263 8.59 -1.20 19.95
N ALA A 264 9.24 -0.61 20.97
CA ALA A 264 8.78 0.62 21.60
C ALA A 264 8.74 1.79 20.60
N SER A 265 9.74 1.91 19.72
CA SER A 265 9.76 2.91 18.66
C SER A 265 8.62 2.71 17.64
N LEU A 266 8.27 1.46 17.32
CA LEU A 266 7.14 1.17 16.45
C LEU A 266 5.80 1.55 17.10
N ILE A 267 5.64 1.22 18.39
CA ILE A 267 4.46 1.61 19.18
C ILE A 267 4.38 3.14 19.24
N LEU A 268 5.52 3.82 19.44
CA LEU A 268 5.59 5.27 19.46
C LEU A 268 5.15 5.91 18.12
N ILE A 269 5.58 5.36 16.98
CA ILE A 269 5.16 5.82 15.65
C ILE A 269 3.64 5.67 15.48
N VAL A 270 3.08 4.52 15.84
CA VAL A 270 1.63 4.26 15.74
C VAL A 270 0.86 5.19 16.68
N TYR A 271 1.32 5.35 17.93
CA TYR A 271 0.72 6.24 18.90
C TYR A 271 0.79 7.70 18.43
N GLY A 272 1.95 8.12 17.92
CA GLY A 272 2.17 9.47 17.39
C GLY A 272 1.21 9.79 16.23
N GLY A 273 1.05 8.87 15.27
CA GLY A 273 0.12 9.05 14.16
C GLY A 273 -1.36 9.06 14.56
N ILE A 274 -1.75 8.36 15.66
CA ILE A 274 -3.16 8.29 16.09
C ILE A 274 -3.52 9.45 17.06
N LYS A 275 -2.59 9.83 17.94
CA LYS A 275 -2.88 10.74 19.08
C LYS A 275 -2.22 12.10 19.01
N LEU A 276 -1.13 12.22 18.26
CA LEU A 276 -0.30 13.43 18.23
C LEU A 276 -0.28 14.07 16.82
N ASP A 277 -1.10 13.57 15.89
CA ASP A 277 -1.17 14.00 14.49
C ASP A 277 0.21 14.05 13.80
N TRP A 278 1.08 13.08 14.16
CA TRP A 278 2.40 12.94 13.55
C TRP A 278 2.29 12.62 12.07
N ASP A 279 3.17 13.23 11.31
CA ASP A 279 3.35 13.07 9.87
C ASP A 279 4.56 12.18 9.56
N MET A 280 4.92 12.09 8.30
CA MET A 280 6.07 11.31 7.81
C MET A 280 7.39 11.87 8.35
N SER A 281 7.49 13.18 8.60
CA SER A 281 8.69 13.83 9.14
C SER A 281 9.02 13.34 10.55
N GLU A 282 8.04 13.26 11.43
CA GLU A 282 8.21 12.74 12.80
C GLU A 282 8.56 11.26 12.76
N THR A 283 7.88 10.49 11.87
CA THR A 283 8.19 9.06 11.66
C THR A 283 9.64 8.87 11.21
N ALA A 284 10.13 9.66 10.25
CA ALA A 284 11.53 9.63 9.83
C ALA A 284 12.49 9.96 10.98
N SER A 285 12.14 10.94 11.81
CA SER A 285 12.93 11.35 12.97
C SER A 285 13.06 10.24 14.01
N VAL A 286 11.98 9.48 14.25
CA VAL A 286 12.01 8.30 15.14
C VAL A 286 12.98 7.24 14.61
N PHE A 287 12.96 6.94 13.30
CA PHE A 287 13.90 5.96 12.72
C PHE A 287 15.36 6.44 12.81
N LEU A 288 15.61 7.74 12.64
CA LEU A 288 16.94 8.30 12.80
C LEU A 288 17.44 8.16 14.25
N ALA A 289 16.59 8.50 15.23
CA ALA A 289 16.91 8.35 16.64
C ALA A 289 17.12 6.86 17.01
N LEU A 290 16.25 5.98 16.51
CA LEU A 290 16.33 4.54 16.71
C LEU A 290 17.69 3.99 16.24
N ALA A 291 18.13 4.37 15.05
CA ALA A 291 19.42 3.97 14.50
C ALA A 291 20.61 4.30 15.44
N VAL A 292 20.58 5.51 16.03
CA VAL A 292 21.60 5.92 16.98
C VAL A 292 21.53 5.10 18.27
N ILE A 293 20.32 4.95 18.84
CA ILE A 293 20.12 4.20 20.09
C ILE A 293 20.53 2.73 19.94
N GLU A 294 20.07 2.07 18.88
CA GLU A 294 20.42 0.67 18.60
C GLU A 294 21.91 0.49 18.35
N GLY A 295 22.54 1.43 17.65
CA GLY A 295 23.97 1.41 17.40
C GLY A 295 24.77 1.53 18.69
N VAL A 296 24.42 2.46 19.59
CA VAL A 296 25.04 2.63 20.90
C VAL A 296 24.84 1.37 21.77
N LEU A 297 23.60 0.89 21.87
CA LEU A 297 23.31 -0.38 22.57
C LEU A 297 24.04 -1.57 21.91
N GLY A 298 24.21 -1.54 20.57
CA GLY A 298 25.01 -2.49 19.80
C GLY A 298 26.51 -2.41 20.08
N GLY A 299 26.99 -1.35 20.78
CA GLY A 299 28.41 -1.12 21.07
C GLY A 299 29.20 -0.55 19.91
N PHE A 300 28.52 0.06 18.94
CA PHE A 300 29.16 0.72 17.83
C PHE A 300 29.61 2.12 18.22
N GLY A 301 30.79 2.51 17.78
CA GLY A 301 31.25 3.88 17.90
C GLY A 301 30.54 4.81 16.90
N PRO A 302 30.56 6.15 17.09
CA PRO A 302 29.83 7.09 16.25
C PRO A 302 30.11 6.97 14.75
N SER A 303 31.37 6.77 14.37
CA SER A 303 31.77 6.59 12.97
C SER A 303 31.19 5.31 12.36
N ALA A 304 31.11 4.23 13.14
CA ALA A 304 30.52 2.97 12.69
C ALA A 304 29.02 3.11 12.52
N ILE A 305 28.32 3.77 13.47
CA ILE A 305 26.88 4.06 13.37
C ILE A 305 26.59 4.83 12.09
N SER A 306 27.34 5.92 11.82
CA SER A 306 27.14 6.74 10.62
C SER A 306 27.37 5.93 9.34
N LYS A 307 28.43 5.11 9.28
CA LYS A 307 28.74 4.27 8.12
C LYS A 307 27.64 3.25 7.86
N GLU A 308 27.25 2.48 8.87
CA GLU A 308 26.23 1.42 8.73
C GLU A 308 24.86 2.02 8.45
N PHE A 309 24.52 3.17 9.03
CA PHE A 309 23.29 3.89 8.71
C PHE A 309 23.23 4.27 7.23
N LEU A 310 24.27 4.87 6.69
CA LEU A 310 24.34 5.24 5.27
C LEU A 310 24.28 4.02 4.35
N GLU A 311 24.90 2.90 4.72
CA GLU A 311 24.78 1.66 3.94
C GLU A 311 23.34 1.14 3.91
N GLY A 312 22.59 1.23 5.02
CA GLY A 312 21.18 0.91 5.05
C GLY A 312 20.33 1.84 4.18
N CYS A 313 20.58 3.16 4.24
CA CYS A 313 19.93 4.15 3.39
C CYS A 313 20.16 3.85 1.89
N LYS A 314 21.36 3.49 1.49
CA LYS A 314 21.70 3.14 0.10
C LYS A 314 20.87 1.95 -0.40
N LYS A 315 20.65 0.94 0.43
CA LYS A 315 19.83 -0.24 0.07
C LYS A 315 18.39 0.14 -0.25
N MET A 316 17.83 1.18 0.40
CA MET A 316 16.47 1.66 0.19
C MET A 316 16.35 2.73 -0.90
N LEU A 317 17.47 3.17 -1.48
CA LEU A 317 17.47 4.25 -2.48
C LEU A 317 16.61 3.92 -3.70
N GLY A 318 16.67 2.67 -4.19
CA GLY A 318 15.84 2.21 -5.31
C GLY A 318 14.34 2.33 -5.01
N ALA A 319 13.91 1.91 -3.83
CA ALA A 319 12.52 2.02 -3.39
C ALA A 319 12.07 3.48 -3.27
N ALA A 320 12.92 4.34 -2.69
CA ALA A 320 12.65 5.78 -2.58
C ALA A 320 12.47 6.43 -3.96
N PHE A 321 13.34 6.12 -4.92
CA PHE A 321 13.24 6.64 -6.29
C PHE A 321 11.96 6.18 -7.01
N ILE A 322 11.56 4.93 -6.85
CA ILE A 322 10.31 4.39 -7.43
C ILE A 322 9.10 5.19 -6.94
N ILE A 323 9.06 5.55 -5.66
CA ILE A 323 7.98 6.35 -5.09
C ILE A 323 7.90 7.73 -5.74
N GLY A 324 9.05 8.42 -5.89
CA GLY A 324 9.10 9.71 -6.56
C GLY A 324 8.61 9.63 -8.02
N MET A 325 9.05 8.61 -8.75
CA MET A 325 8.62 8.41 -10.14
C MET A 325 7.13 8.06 -10.25
N ALA A 326 6.60 7.20 -9.37
CA ALA A 326 5.18 6.86 -9.34
C ALA A 326 4.30 8.10 -9.07
N GLN A 327 4.75 9.00 -8.19
CA GLN A 327 4.07 10.27 -7.93
C GLN A 327 4.03 11.20 -9.17
N ALA A 328 5.02 11.11 -10.07
CA ALA A 328 5.06 11.92 -11.28
C ALA A 328 3.86 11.64 -12.21
N ILE A 329 3.38 10.39 -12.25
CA ILE A 329 2.21 10.01 -13.04
C ILE A 329 1.00 10.85 -12.64
N SER A 330 0.65 10.84 -11.34
CA SER A 330 -0.46 11.63 -10.80
C SER A 330 -0.26 13.15 -11.02
N SER A 331 0.98 13.63 -10.87
CA SER A 331 1.29 15.05 -11.09
C SER A 331 1.06 15.48 -12.54
N ILE A 332 1.43 14.65 -13.52
CA ILE A 332 1.23 14.88 -14.96
C ILE A 332 -0.27 14.90 -15.29
N MET A 333 -1.03 13.93 -14.78
CA MET A 333 -2.46 13.83 -15.04
C MET A 333 -3.24 15.02 -14.49
N ASN A 334 -2.86 15.48 -13.28
CA ASN A 334 -3.43 16.68 -12.68
C ASN A 334 -3.05 17.95 -13.47
N ALA A 335 -1.82 18.05 -13.97
CA ALA A 335 -1.39 19.18 -14.81
C ALA A 335 -2.13 19.24 -16.16
N GLY A 336 -2.48 18.06 -16.72
CA GLY A 336 -3.31 17.96 -17.91
C GLY A 336 -4.80 18.19 -17.66
N HIS A 337 -5.23 18.43 -16.41
CA HIS A 337 -6.63 18.59 -16.01
C HIS A 337 -7.56 17.47 -16.51
N ILE A 338 -7.05 16.24 -16.67
CA ILE A 338 -7.84 15.10 -17.16
C ILE A 338 -8.54 14.32 -16.05
N THR A 339 -8.10 14.48 -14.82
CA THR A 339 -8.60 13.71 -13.67
C THR A 339 -10.10 13.97 -13.42
N ASP A 340 -10.50 15.26 -13.40
CA ASP A 340 -11.91 15.64 -13.16
C ASP A 340 -12.81 15.17 -14.32
N THR A 341 -12.31 15.18 -15.56
CA THR A 341 -13.03 14.64 -16.73
C THR A 341 -13.30 13.15 -16.61
N VAL A 342 -12.31 12.37 -16.13
CA VAL A 342 -12.47 10.93 -15.90
C VAL A 342 -13.50 10.66 -14.81
N VAL A 343 -13.42 11.41 -13.70
CA VAL A 343 -14.40 11.30 -12.59
C VAL A 343 -15.80 11.61 -13.10
N HIS A 344 -15.97 12.70 -13.86
CA HIS A 344 -17.24 13.11 -14.44
C HIS A 344 -17.83 12.05 -15.38
N ALA A 345 -17.02 11.52 -16.29
CA ALA A 345 -17.47 10.51 -17.25
C ALA A 345 -17.90 9.20 -16.56
N LEU A 346 -17.14 8.73 -15.56
CA LEU A 346 -17.47 7.52 -14.81
C LEU A 346 -18.72 7.72 -13.96
N ALA A 347 -18.88 8.87 -13.30
CA ALA A 347 -20.06 9.19 -12.51
C ALA A 347 -21.33 9.22 -13.37
N ASN A 348 -21.26 9.85 -14.55
CA ASN A 348 -22.39 9.87 -15.49
C ASN A 348 -22.74 8.46 -15.99
N GLY A 349 -21.73 7.59 -16.17
CA GLY A 349 -21.94 6.18 -16.53
C GLY A 349 -22.74 5.39 -15.49
N LEU A 350 -22.59 5.73 -14.21
CA LEU A 350 -23.32 5.05 -13.12
C LEU A 350 -24.85 5.27 -13.16
N ASN A 351 -25.33 6.37 -13.77
CA ASN A 351 -26.76 6.65 -13.93
C ASN A 351 -27.51 5.59 -14.77
N PHE A 352 -26.79 4.82 -15.59
CA PHE A 352 -27.36 3.78 -16.44
C PHE A 352 -27.30 2.38 -15.82
N VAL A 353 -26.77 2.25 -14.60
CA VAL A 353 -26.58 0.96 -13.93
C VAL A 353 -27.83 0.61 -13.12
N PRO A 354 -28.36 -0.63 -13.24
CA PRO A 354 -29.44 -1.11 -12.38
C PRO A 354 -29.07 -1.00 -10.90
N THR A 355 -30.04 -0.59 -10.04
CA THR A 355 -29.82 -0.31 -8.62
C THR A 355 -29.08 -1.43 -7.88
N ILE A 356 -29.45 -2.70 -8.13
CA ILE A 356 -28.81 -3.86 -7.47
C ILE A 356 -27.31 -4.01 -7.78
N LEU A 357 -26.86 -3.53 -8.95
CA LEU A 357 -25.48 -3.58 -9.39
C LEU A 357 -24.72 -2.28 -9.14
N LEU A 358 -25.37 -1.27 -8.58
CA LEU A 358 -24.77 0.06 -8.44
C LEU A 358 -23.60 0.05 -7.46
N GLY A 359 -23.70 -0.66 -6.33
CA GLY A 359 -22.58 -0.84 -5.41
C GLY A 359 -21.34 -1.47 -6.09
N PRO A 360 -21.46 -2.62 -6.77
CA PRO A 360 -20.40 -3.17 -7.62
C PRO A 360 -19.87 -2.23 -8.70
N ALA A 361 -20.75 -1.50 -9.38
CA ALA A 361 -20.35 -0.54 -10.42
C ALA A 361 -19.56 0.65 -9.82
N MET A 362 -19.98 1.17 -8.68
CA MET A 362 -19.24 2.18 -7.92
C MET A 362 -17.85 1.65 -7.49
N LEU A 363 -17.75 0.38 -7.06
CA LEU A 363 -16.46 -0.26 -6.75
C LEU A 363 -15.53 -0.23 -7.96
N LEU A 364 -16.02 -0.66 -9.12
CA LEU A 364 -15.21 -0.67 -10.35
C LEU A 364 -14.84 0.74 -10.79
N ALA A 365 -15.77 1.69 -10.73
CA ALA A 365 -15.50 3.10 -11.05
C ALA A 365 -14.39 3.67 -10.14
N ASN A 366 -14.48 3.44 -8.83
CA ASN A 366 -13.45 3.89 -7.88
C ASN A 366 -12.10 3.19 -8.11
N THR A 367 -12.09 1.92 -8.50
CA THR A 367 -10.86 1.19 -8.89
C THR A 367 -10.21 1.83 -10.12
N ILE A 368 -11.00 2.24 -11.12
CA ILE A 368 -10.49 2.94 -12.31
C ILE A 368 -10.00 4.35 -11.94
N ILE A 369 -10.75 5.09 -11.14
CA ILE A 369 -10.37 6.44 -10.69
C ILE A 369 -9.05 6.42 -9.92
N ASN A 370 -8.79 5.38 -9.12
CA ASN A 370 -7.55 5.28 -8.35
C ASN A 370 -6.29 5.17 -9.25
N VAL A 371 -6.41 4.69 -10.48
CA VAL A 371 -5.29 4.75 -11.45
C VAL A 371 -4.82 6.20 -11.64
N PHE A 372 -5.75 7.16 -11.55
CA PHE A 372 -5.53 8.59 -11.76
C PHE A 372 -5.30 9.35 -10.44
N LEU A 373 -6.02 8.98 -9.39
CA LEU A 373 -5.99 9.61 -8.07
C LEU A 373 -5.53 8.60 -7.01
N THR A 374 -4.22 8.48 -6.82
CA THR A 374 -3.61 7.52 -5.88
C THR A 374 -3.65 7.95 -4.40
N SER A 375 -4.27 9.10 -4.11
CA SER A 375 -4.44 9.61 -2.74
C SER A 375 -5.85 9.32 -2.24
N GLY A 376 -6.01 8.48 -1.23
CA GLY A 376 -7.32 8.10 -0.71
C GLY A 376 -8.18 9.30 -0.25
N SER A 377 -7.61 10.25 0.50
CA SER A 377 -8.33 11.49 0.87
C SER A 377 -8.63 12.38 -0.35
N GLY A 378 -7.69 12.45 -1.31
CA GLY A 378 -7.89 13.18 -2.56
C GLY A 378 -8.98 12.56 -3.42
N GLN A 379 -9.02 11.23 -3.52
CA GLN A 379 -10.07 10.53 -4.22
C GLN A 379 -11.43 10.71 -3.52
N ALA A 380 -11.49 10.61 -2.18
CA ALA A 380 -12.71 10.89 -1.43
C ALA A 380 -13.26 12.30 -1.72
N ALA A 381 -12.39 13.33 -1.71
CA ALA A 381 -12.79 14.71 -2.01
C ALA A 381 -13.30 14.92 -3.43
N ALA A 382 -12.86 14.10 -4.39
CA ALA A 382 -13.30 14.18 -5.78
C ALA A 382 -14.55 13.34 -6.07
N VAL A 383 -14.73 12.19 -5.41
CA VAL A 383 -15.80 11.25 -5.79
C VAL A 383 -17.01 11.29 -4.87
N ILE A 384 -16.82 11.49 -3.55
CA ILE A 384 -17.93 11.41 -2.59
C ILE A 384 -18.98 12.51 -2.82
N PRO A 385 -18.64 13.77 -3.16
CA PRO A 385 -19.63 14.79 -3.49
C PRO A 385 -20.59 14.41 -4.63
N ILE A 386 -20.13 13.51 -5.51
CA ILE A 386 -20.93 12.98 -6.62
C ILE A 386 -21.66 11.70 -6.23
N LEU A 387 -20.93 10.75 -5.61
CA LEU A 387 -21.46 9.43 -5.30
C LEU A 387 -22.52 9.46 -4.18
N ALA A 388 -22.40 10.37 -3.21
CA ALA A 388 -23.37 10.46 -2.12
C ALA A 388 -24.75 10.96 -2.61
N PRO A 389 -24.88 12.08 -3.35
CA PRO A 389 -26.16 12.47 -3.94
C PRO A 389 -26.70 11.45 -4.95
N LEU A 390 -25.84 10.84 -5.76
CA LEU A 390 -26.26 9.78 -6.68
C LEU A 390 -26.87 8.60 -5.94
N ALA A 391 -26.24 8.16 -4.85
CA ALA A 391 -26.73 7.06 -4.02
C ALA A 391 -28.11 7.38 -3.46
N ASP A 392 -28.35 8.60 -2.95
CA ASP A 392 -29.65 9.06 -2.46
C ASP A 392 -30.72 8.99 -3.55
N LEU A 393 -30.40 9.45 -4.77
CA LEU A 393 -31.34 9.48 -5.90
C LEU A 393 -31.79 8.08 -6.34
N VAL A 394 -30.92 7.08 -6.21
CA VAL A 394 -31.19 5.70 -6.68
C VAL A 394 -31.53 4.73 -5.54
N GLY A 395 -31.71 5.24 -4.32
CA GLY A 395 -32.09 4.43 -3.16
C GLY A 395 -31.00 3.55 -2.59
N VAL A 396 -29.74 3.92 -2.80
CA VAL A 396 -28.56 3.30 -2.16
C VAL A 396 -28.11 4.17 -1.00
N THR A 397 -27.70 3.57 0.13
CA THR A 397 -27.25 4.36 1.26
C THR A 397 -25.90 5.01 1.00
N ARG A 398 -25.67 6.21 1.52
CA ARG A 398 -24.36 6.88 1.45
C ARG A 398 -23.25 6.03 2.07
N GLN A 399 -23.54 5.21 3.11
CA GLN A 399 -22.57 4.27 3.68
C GLN A 399 -22.13 3.21 2.68
N THR A 400 -23.04 2.68 1.85
CA THR A 400 -22.70 1.74 0.78
C THR A 400 -21.82 2.42 -0.28
N ALA A 401 -22.10 3.67 -0.64
CA ALA A 401 -21.27 4.44 -1.56
C ALA A 401 -19.85 4.66 -0.99
N ILE A 402 -19.70 5.01 0.28
CA ILE A 402 -18.40 5.14 0.95
C ILE A 402 -17.67 3.80 1.03
N LEU A 403 -18.38 2.70 1.31
CA LEU A 403 -17.77 1.38 1.34
C LEU A 403 -17.26 0.97 -0.04
N SER A 404 -18.00 1.28 -1.12
CA SER A 404 -17.55 1.04 -2.50
C SER A 404 -16.32 1.84 -2.86
N PHE A 405 -16.24 3.10 -2.41
CA PHE A 405 -15.04 3.93 -2.53
C PHE A 405 -13.86 3.29 -1.81
N ASN A 406 -14.02 2.89 -0.54
CA ASN A 406 -12.93 2.29 0.24
C ASN A 406 -12.40 0.99 -0.39
N PHE A 407 -13.28 0.13 -0.91
CA PHE A 407 -12.86 -1.11 -1.60
C PHE A 407 -12.16 -0.80 -2.91
N GLY A 408 -12.66 0.15 -3.71
CA GLY A 408 -12.09 0.53 -4.98
C GLY A 408 -10.72 1.20 -4.84
N ASP A 409 -10.61 2.20 -3.97
CA ASP A 409 -9.36 2.86 -3.62
C ASP A 409 -8.37 1.88 -2.97
N GLY A 410 -8.85 1.10 -2.00
CA GLY A 410 -7.98 0.28 -1.17
C GLY A 410 -7.38 -0.92 -1.92
N PHE A 411 -8.18 -1.82 -2.46
CA PHE A 411 -7.69 -3.07 -3.02
C PHE A 411 -6.83 -2.89 -4.27
N CYS A 412 -7.10 -1.89 -5.11
CA CYS A 412 -6.30 -1.68 -6.31
C CYS A 412 -4.88 -1.17 -6.02
N ASN A 413 -4.62 -0.59 -4.85
CA ASN A 413 -3.29 -0.18 -4.43
C ASN A 413 -2.28 -1.35 -4.33
N TYR A 414 -2.75 -2.59 -4.32
CA TYR A 414 -1.90 -3.79 -4.24
C TYR A 414 -1.66 -4.45 -5.60
N VAL A 415 -2.20 -3.87 -6.66
CA VAL A 415 -1.97 -4.28 -8.06
C VAL A 415 -1.49 -3.14 -8.95
N LEU A 416 -1.77 -1.89 -8.60
CA LEU A 416 -1.39 -0.75 -9.44
C LEU A 416 0.09 -0.39 -9.28
N PRO A 417 0.85 -0.24 -10.36
CA PRO A 417 2.25 0.18 -10.31
C PRO A 417 2.40 1.67 -9.95
N THR A 418 1.30 2.41 -9.90
CA THR A 418 1.25 3.80 -9.38
C THR A 418 1.17 3.86 -7.86
N SER A 419 0.91 2.73 -7.19
CA SER A 419 0.87 2.64 -5.73
C SER A 419 2.28 2.73 -5.13
N THR A 420 2.54 3.79 -4.39
CA THR A 420 3.82 3.99 -3.69
C THR A 420 4.06 2.92 -2.63
N ALA A 421 3.01 2.43 -1.98
CA ALA A 421 3.08 1.38 -0.97
C ALA A 421 3.52 0.04 -1.58
N LEU A 422 2.84 -0.41 -2.63
CA LEU A 422 3.19 -1.65 -3.33
C LEU A 422 4.62 -1.58 -3.85
N MET A 423 4.90 -0.55 -4.65
CA MET A 423 6.20 -0.42 -5.30
C MET A 423 7.33 -0.25 -4.29
N GLY A 424 7.08 0.46 -3.17
CA GLY A 424 8.03 0.59 -2.08
C GLY A 424 8.36 -0.75 -1.43
N ILE A 425 7.35 -1.54 -1.05
CA ILE A 425 7.55 -2.84 -0.38
C ILE A 425 8.24 -3.85 -1.30
N ILE A 426 7.74 -4.06 -2.53
CA ILE A 426 8.34 -5.06 -3.42
C ILE A 426 9.76 -4.67 -3.85
N SER A 427 10.04 -3.37 -4.01
CA SER A 427 11.38 -2.89 -4.34
C SER A 427 12.35 -3.02 -3.18
N ALA A 428 11.91 -2.78 -1.93
CA ALA A 428 12.72 -2.93 -0.74
C ALA A 428 13.25 -4.36 -0.56
N VAL A 429 12.56 -5.35 -1.14
CA VAL A 429 12.93 -6.78 -1.07
C VAL A 429 13.26 -7.40 -2.43
N ASN A 430 13.56 -6.56 -3.42
CA ASN A 430 13.98 -6.97 -4.77
C ASN A 430 12.99 -7.91 -5.49
N ILE A 431 11.68 -7.77 -5.25
CA ILE A 431 10.64 -8.51 -5.98
C ILE A 431 10.26 -7.74 -7.24
N PRO A 432 10.50 -8.27 -8.46
CA PRO A 432 10.02 -7.64 -9.70
C PRO A 432 8.50 -7.58 -9.74
N TYR A 433 7.96 -6.46 -10.24
CA TYR A 433 6.51 -6.23 -10.31
C TYR A 433 5.75 -7.33 -11.06
N ASP A 434 6.31 -7.86 -12.16
CA ASP A 434 5.70 -8.96 -12.91
C ASP A 434 5.59 -10.25 -12.10
N ARG A 435 6.56 -10.51 -11.20
CA ARG A 435 6.55 -11.68 -10.31
C ARG A 435 5.48 -11.53 -9.24
N TRP A 436 5.36 -10.34 -8.68
CA TRP A 436 4.28 -10.01 -7.78
C TRP A 436 2.91 -10.19 -8.45
N MET A 437 2.73 -9.66 -9.67
CA MET A 437 1.46 -9.76 -10.41
C MET A 437 1.07 -11.20 -10.75
N LYS A 438 2.02 -12.11 -11.02
CA LYS A 438 1.72 -13.54 -11.22
C LYS A 438 1.04 -14.18 -9.99
N PHE A 439 1.39 -13.73 -8.80
CA PHE A 439 0.76 -14.15 -7.56
C PHE A 439 -0.56 -13.40 -7.31
N MET A 440 -0.57 -12.08 -7.48
CA MET A 440 -1.61 -11.20 -6.93
C MET A 440 -2.89 -11.12 -7.76
N TRP A 441 -2.81 -11.19 -9.11
CA TRP A 441 -3.95 -10.89 -9.98
C TRP A 441 -5.20 -11.74 -9.70
N LYS A 442 -5.03 -13.03 -9.35
CA LYS A 442 -6.14 -13.93 -9.01
C LYS A 442 -6.82 -13.52 -7.71
N LEU A 443 -6.01 -13.18 -6.70
CA LEU A 443 -6.54 -12.71 -5.42
C LEU A 443 -7.28 -11.38 -5.58
N PHE A 444 -6.76 -10.49 -6.41
CA PHE A 444 -7.42 -9.22 -6.70
C PHE A 444 -8.80 -9.41 -7.32
N LEU A 445 -8.94 -10.32 -8.30
CA LEU A 445 -10.26 -10.66 -8.87
C LEU A 445 -11.21 -11.27 -7.82
N ILE A 446 -10.69 -12.11 -6.93
CA ILE A 446 -11.47 -12.65 -5.79
C ILE A 446 -11.94 -11.50 -4.89
N TRP A 447 -11.07 -10.54 -4.57
CA TRP A 447 -11.43 -9.38 -3.76
C TRP A 447 -12.51 -8.52 -4.43
N LEU A 448 -12.42 -8.28 -5.73
CA LEU A 448 -13.47 -7.55 -6.46
C LEU A 448 -14.81 -8.29 -6.44
N ALA A 449 -14.79 -9.61 -6.63
CA ALA A 449 -16.02 -10.42 -6.59
C ALA A 449 -16.63 -10.43 -5.18
N VAL A 450 -15.82 -10.68 -4.15
CA VAL A 450 -16.28 -10.67 -2.74
C VAL A 450 -16.73 -9.26 -2.34
N GLY A 451 -16.01 -8.22 -2.72
CA GLY A 451 -16.39 -6.83 -2.47
C GLY A 451 -17.73 -6.48 -3.11
N SER A 452 -17.95 -6.93 -4.35
CA SER A 452 -19.23 -6.76 -5.03
C SER A 452 -20.38 -7.42 -4.26
N VAL A 453 -20.19 -8.66 -3.78
CA VAL A 453 -21.20 -9.35 -2.95
C VAL A 453 -21.43 -8.62 -1.64
N MET A 454 -20.37 -8.18 -0.95
CA MET A 454 -20.51 -7.42 0.30
C MET A 454 -21.26 -6.09 0.09
N LEU A 455 -21.03 -5.41 -1.05
CA LEU A 455 -21.77 -4.18 -1.38
C LEU A 455 -23.23 -4.45 -1.70
N MET A 456 -23.55 -5.54 -2.41
CA MET A 456 -24.94 -5.95 -2.63
C MET A 456 -25.65 -6.29 -1.31
N ILE A 457 -24.97 -6.95 -0.37
CA ILE A 457 -25.50 -7.21 0.97
C ILE A 457 -25.72 -5.90 1.73
N ALA A 458 -24.73 -4.99 1.72
CA ALA A 458 -24.85 -3.67 2.36
C ALA A 458 -26.05 -2.89 1.85
N GLN A 459 -26.29 -2.95 0.55
CA GLN A 459 -27.46 -2.33 -0.09
C GLN A 459 -28.77 -3.02 0.32
N ALA A 460 -28.82 -4.36 0.33
CA ALA A 460 -30.01 -5.14 0.69
C ALA A 460 -30.45 -4.92 2.15
N ILE A 461 -29.49 -4.71 3.07
CA ILE A 461 -29.77 -4.44 4.49
C ILE A 461 -29.94 -2.94 4.77
N HIS A 462 -29.92 -2.08 3.74
CA HIS A 462 -29.94 -0.62 3.87
C HIS A 462 -28.92 -0.14 4.93
N LEU A 463 -27.64 -0.46 4.72
CA LEU A 463 -26.58 -0.17 5.67
C LEU A 463 -26.58 1.31 6.06
N GLY A 464 -27.08 1.61 7.30
CA GLY A 464 -27.24 2.96 7.82
C GLY A 464 -26.09 3.42 8.72
N PRO A 465 -26.18 4.65 9.28
CA PRO A 465 -27.23 5.63 9.08
C PRO A 465 -27.25 6.19 7.66
N MET A 466 -28.45 6.60 7.24
CA MET A 466 -28.65 7.26 5.96
C MET A 466 -28.28 8.72 6.03
#